data_38095aef952eb7f51b99d9cc21d6a59c
#
_entry.id   38095aef952eb7f51b99d9cc21d6a59c
#
_cell.length_a   1.000
_cell.length_b   1.000
_cell.length_c   1.000
_cell.angle_alpha   90.00
_cell.angle_beta   90.00
_cell.angle_gamma   90.00
#
_symmetry.space_group_name_H-M   'P 1'
#
loop_
_entity.id
_entity.type
_entity.pdbx_description
1 polymer ?
#
loop_
_entity_poly.entity_id
_entity_poly.type
_entity_poly.pdbx_seq_one_letter_code
_entity_poly.pdbx_strand_id
1 'polypeptide(L)'
;MKLRTIARIVSLALLSLPALADEVNIADLPASKPVDTKPRLAYGQVLKYGDKLMFAPCRDRSFVFFEDVSADGQVGKALDLIGLAAGKKLYVELLGFVEHDRLQASQVNFAQTDGRCQVPGTSDEAWRASGNEPGWILAAGGELVQFKRQGRPEVVLPYAPTLPENGMASYQVFEGGHALTLRFEQKLCRDQQANSVFGWTATVTLDGEMLHGCAWQR
;
A
#
# COMPACT_ATOMS: atom_id res chain seq x y z
N MET A 1 -83.85 -56.12 -21.19
CA MET A 1 -83.08 -54.88 -21.55
C MET A 1 -81.61 -55.05 -21.12
N LYS A 2 -80.76 -55.27 -22.11
CA LYS A 2 -79.28 -55.48 -21.84
C LYS A 2 -78.54 -54.22 -22.17
N LEU A 3 -77.94 -53.55 -21.15
CA LEU A 3 -77.03 -52.43 -21.33
C LEU A 3 -75.64 -52.94 -21.62
N ARG A 4 -75.10 -52.58 -22.74
CA ARG A 4 -73.67 -52.86 -23.13
C ARG A 4 -72.83 -51.68 -22.72
N THR A 5 -71.92 -51.92 -21.79
CA THR A 5 -70.88 -50.95 -21.37
C THR A 5 -69.74 -51.02 -22.37
N ILE A 6 -69.38 -49.95 -23.02
CA ILE A 6 -68.24 -49.84 -23.91
C ILE A 6 -67.08 -49.24 -23.06
N ALA A 7 -66.05 -50.04 -22.81
CA ALA A 7 -64.83 -49.56 -22.22
C ALA A 7 -63.93 -48.89 -23.27
N ARG A 8 -63.66 -47.61 -23.12
CA ARG A 8 -62.60 -46.89 -23.90
C ARG A 8 -61.27 -46.98 -23.20
N ILE A 9 -60.37 -47.68 -23.89
CA ILE A 9 -58.99 -47.70 -23.46
C ILE A 9 -58.30 -46.42 -23.98
N VAL A 10 -57.87 -45.56 -23.06
CA VAL A 10 -57.05 -44.38 -23.36
C VAL A 10 -55.58 -44.81 -23.22
N SER A 11 -54.93 -44.96 -24.37
CA SER A 11 -53.44 -45.19 -24.36
C SER A 11 -52.72 -43.87 -24.10
N LEU A 12 -52.06 -43.80 -22.96
CA LEU A 12 -51.17 -42.68 -22.59
C LEU A 12 -49.80 -42.93 -23.24
N ALA A 13 -49.48 -42.20 -24.29
CA ALA A 13 -48.12 -42.21 -24.88
C ALA A 13 -47.20 -41.35 -24.00
N LEU A 14 -46.27 -41.99 -23.31
CA LEU A 14 -45.14 -41.34 -22.62
C LEU A 14 -44.13 -40.85 -23.65
N LEU A 15 -44.10 -39.55 -23.90
CA LEU A 15 -43.05 -38.88 -24.66
C LEU A 15 -41.84 -38.72 -23.70
N SER A 16 -40.83 -39.57 -23.87
CA SER A 16 -39.51 -39.38 -23.24
C SER A 16 -38.74 -38.29 -23.98
N LEU A 17 -38.65 -37.12 -23.36
CA LEU A 17 -37.73 -36.07 -23.79
C LEU A 17 -36.29 -36.46 -23.42
N PRO A 18 -35.33 -36.41 -24.37
CA PRO A 18 -33.93 -36.58 -24.03
C PRO A 18 -33.46 -35.35 -23.23
N ALA A 19 -33.00 -35.55 -22.02
CA ALA A 19 -32.28 -34.53 -21.26
C ALA A 19 -30.92 -34.31 -21.95
N LEU A 20 -30.77 -33.20 -22.67
CA LEU A 20 -29.48 -32.70 -23.11
C LEU A 20 -28.80 -32.13 -21.85
N ALA A 21 -28.04 -32.96 -21.17
CA ALA A 21 -27.06 -32.48 -20.19
C ALA A 21 -25.88 -31.90 -21.00
N ASP A 22 -25.83 -30.58 -21.15
CA ASP A 22 -24.61 -29.91 -21.59
C ASP A 22 -23.54 -30.15 -20.48
N GLU A 23 -22.67 -31.12 -20.71
CA GLU A 23 -21.45 -31.27 -19.91
C GLU A 23 -20.59 -30.03 -20.19
N VAL A 24 -20.62 -29.06 -19.25
CA VAL A 24 -19.67 -27.96 -19.24
C VAL A 24 -18.28 -28.56 -19.04
N ASN A 25 -17.48 -28.56 -20.10
CA ASN A 25 -16.12 -29.06 -20.08
C ASN A 25 -15.29 -28.09 -19.20
N ILE A 26 -14.87 -28.56 -18.01
CA ILE A 26 -14.06 -27.79 -17.05
C ILE A 26 -12.73 -27.31 -17.67
N ALA A 27 -12.29 -27.94 -18.78
CA ALA A 27 -11.08 -27.54 -19.51
C ALA A 27 -11.23 -26.21 -20.29
N ASP A 28 -12.46 -25.73 -20.52
CA ASP A 28 -12.72 -24.47 -21.24
C ASP A 28 -12.87 -23.25 -20.32
N LEU A 29 -12.70 -23.43 -19.00
CA LEU A 29 -12.64 -22.29 -18.09
C LEU A 29 -11.35 -21.51 -18.34
N PRO A 30 -11.42 -20.20 -18.62
CA PRO A 30 -10.23 -19.40 -18.79
C PRO A 30 -9.38 -19.54 -17.53
N ALA A 31 -8.12 -19.96 -17.70
CA ALA A 31 -7.17 -20.04 -16.61
C ALA A 31 -7.16 -18.70 -15.86
N SER A 32 -7.42 -18.73 -14.55
CA SER A 32 -7.36 -17.54 -13.73
C SER A 32 -5.97 -16.92 -13.93
N LYS A 33 -5.94 -15.61 -14.29
CA LYS A 33 -4.66 -14.90 -14.40
C LYS A 33 -3.91 -15.06 -13.08
N PRO A 34 -2.59 -15.35 -13.12
CA PRO A 34 -1.78 -15.38 -11.90
C PRO A 34 -1.99 -14.08 -11.12
N VAL A 35 -2.29 -14.19 -9.84
CA VAL A 35 -2.39 -13.02 -8.97
C VAL A 35 -0.99 -12.43 -8.84
N ASP A 36 -0.82 -11.16 -9.22
CA ASP A 36 0.45 -10.43 -9.00
C ASP A 36 0.56 -10.12 -7.51
N THR A 37 1.28 -10.96 -6.79
CA THR A 37 1.52 -10.82 -5.34
C THR A 37 2.71 -9.93 -5.02
N LYS A 38 3.33 -9.29 -6.04
CA LYS A 38 4.42 -8.35 -5.80
C LYS A 38 3.86 -7.08 -5.13
N PRO A 39 4.33 -6.72 -3.91
CA PRO A 39 3.86 -5.52 -3.25
C PRO A 39 4.10 -4.27 -4.07
N ARG A 40 3.09 -3.39 -4.13
CA ARG A 40 3.14 -2.07 -4.77
C ARG A 40 2.64 -1.02 -3.80
N LEU A 41 3.04 0.24 -4.02
CA LEU A 41 2.53 1.35 -3.24
C LEU A 41 1.05 1.62 -3.59
N ALA A 42 0.20 1.54 -2.58
CA ALA A 42 -1.20 1.91 -2.63
C ALA A 42 -1.42 3.21 -1.84
N TYR A 43 -2.05 4.19 -2.48
CA TYR A 43 -2.35 5.52 -1.91
C TYR A 43 -3.84 5.64 -1.66
N GLY A 44 -4.23 5.96 -0.44
CA GLY A 44 -5.65 6.00 -0.11
C GLY A 44 -5.95 6.50 1.28
N GLN A 45 -7.17 6.26 1.69
CA GLN A 45 -7.63 6.50 3.04
C GLN A 45 -8.02 5.18 3.69
N VAL A 46 -7.58 4.97 4.93
CA VAL A 46 -8.05 3.87 5.78
C VAL A 46 -9.06 4.40 6.78
N LEU A 47 -10.12 3.66 6.97
CA LEU A 47 -11.10 3.90 8.02
C LEU A 47 -11.45 2.59 8.73
N LYS A 48 -11.90 2.69 9.98
CA LYS A 48 -12.39 1.57 10.75
C LYS A 48 -13.93 1.57 10.74
N TYR A 49 -14.51 0.44 10.30
CA TYR A 49 -15.95 0.22 10.31
C TYR A 49 -16.26 -1.05 11.11
N GLY A 50 -16.75 -0.88 12.33
CA GLY A 50 -16.80 -1.95 13.31
C GLY A 50 -15.40 -2.50 13.60
N ASP A 51 -15.23 -3.81 13.49
CA ASP A 51 -13.94 -4.49 13.67
C ASP A 51 -13.14 -4.64 12.38
N LYS A 52 -13.65 -4.09 11.27
CA LYS A 52 -13.03 -4.22 9.95
C LYS A 52 -12.33 -2.93 9.57
N LEU A 53 -11.19 -3.08 8.91
CA LEU A 53 -10.51 -1.99 8.23
C LEU A 53 -10.94 -1.94 6.76
N MET A 54 -11.15 -0.74 6.27
CA MET A 54 -11.53 -0.48 4.90
C MET A 54 -10.54 0.51 4.27
N PHE A 55 -10.16 0.26 3.04
CA PHE A 55 -9.27 1.12 2.26
C PHE A 55 -10.04 1.72 1.07
N ALA A 56 -9.92 3.03 0.90
CA ALA A 56 -10.44 3.76 -0.25
C ALA A 56 -9.27 4.35 -1.04
N PRO A 57 -8.99 3.87 -2.27
CA PRO A 57 -7.95 4.45 -3.11
C PRO A 57 -8.20 5.93 -3.40
N CYS A 58 -7.13 6.75 -3.52
CA CYS A 58 -7.28 8.19 -3.78
C CYS A 58 -7.94 8.53 -5.11
N ARG A 59 -7.84 7.66 -6.10
CA ARG A 59 -8.43 7.85 -7.45
C ARG A 59 -9.80 7.21 -7.62
N ASP A 60 -10.22 6.41 -6.66
CA ASP A 60 -11.46 5.66 -6.72
C ASP A 60 -12.27 5.92 -5.45
N ARG A 61 -13.60 5.93 -5.58
CA ARG A 61 -14.52 6.06 -4.44
C ARG A 61 -14.98 4.71 -3.91
N SER A 62 -14.53 3.62 -4.52
CA SER A 62 -14.79 2.27 -4.04
C SER A 62 -14.04 2.01 -2.73
N PHE A 63 -14.66 1.22 -1.86
CA PHE A 63 -14.01 0.72 -0.67
C PHE A 63 -13.72 -0.76 -0.87
N VAL A 64 -12.49 -1.15 -0.53
CA VAL A 64 -12.11 -2.56 -0.46
C VAL A 64 -11.79 -2.92 0.99
N PHE A 65 -11.95 -4.17 1.34
CA PHE A 65 -11.48 -4.63 2.64
C PHE A 65 -9.95 -4.52 2.70
N PHE A 66 -9.48 -4.12 3.87
CA PHE A 66 -8.07 -4.02 4.17
C PHE A 66 -7.69 -5.13 5.15
N GLU A 67 -6.63 -5.85 4.87
CA GLU A 67 -6.10 -6.92 5.70
C GLU A 67 -4.62 -6.63 6.00
N ASP A 68 -4.28 -6.65 7.28
CA ASP A 68 -2.89 -6.49 7.72
C ASP A 68 -2.20 -7.86 7.66
N VAL A 69 -1.31 -8.03 6.67
CA VAL A 69 -0.48 -9.23 6.50
C VAL A 69 0.97 -8.98 6.90
N SER A 70 1.25 -7.86 7.57
CA SER A 70 2.58 -7.55 8.08
C SER A 70 2.95 -8.46 9.25
N ALA A 71 4.25 -8.64 9.49
CA ALA A 71 4.72 -9.38 10.65
C ALA A 71 4.16 -8.75 11.93
N ASP A 72 3.58 -9.59 12.81
CA ASP A 72 3.02 -9.18 14.11
C ASP A 72 1.96 -8.05 14.04
N GLY A 73 1.29 -7.85 12.90
CA GLY A 73 0.28 -6.81 12.74
C GLY A 73 0.84 -5.39 12.87
N GLN A 74 2.04 -5.15 12.36
CA GLN A 74 2.73 -3.85 12.50
C GLN A 74 2.00 -2.72 11.79
N VAL A 75 1.31 -2.99 10.68
CA VAL A 75 0.54 -1.97 9.97
C VAL A 75 -0.60 -1.46 10.84
N GLY A 76 -1.41 -2.35 11.40
CA GLY A 76 -2.50 -2.00 12.32
C GLY A 76 -1.99 -1.21 13.54
N LYS A 77 -0.94 -1.70 14.19
CA LYS A 77 -0.30 -1.02 15.33
C LYS A 77 0.18 0.39 14.98
N ALA A 78 0.77 0.56 13.79
CA ALA A 78 1.22 1.87 13.32
C ALA A 78 0.05 2.85 13.12
N LEU A 79 -1.06 2.40 12.55
CA LEU A 79 -2.26 3.20 12.35
C LEU A 79 -2.93 3.55 13.68
N ASP A 80 -2.94 2.66 14.65
CA ASP A 80 -3.46 2.91 15.99
C ASP A 80 -2.62 3.97 16.74
N LEU A 81 -1.29 4.00 16.54
CA LEU A 81 -0.40 4.99 17.14
C LEU A 81 -0.74 6.43 16.74
N ILE A 82 -1.30 6.65 15.55
CA ILE A 82 -1.73 7.98 15.07
C ILE A 82 -3.24 8.18 15.22
N GLY A 83 -3.92 7.27 15.92
CA GLY A 83 -5.31 7.45 16.35
C GLY A 83 -6.35 7.00 15.32
N LEU A 84 -6.12 5.88 14.64
CA LEU A 84 -7.17 5.23 13.86
C LEU A 84 -8.31 4.80 14.80
N ALA A 85 -9.43 5.48 14.70
CA ALA A 85 -10.61 5.21 15.51
C ALA A 85 -11.86 5.10 14.62
N ALA A 86 -12.95 4.53 15.16
CA ALA A 86 -14.21 4.43 14.44
C ALA A 86 -14.66 5.81 13.92
N GLY A 87 -14.97 5.89 12.64
CA GLY A 87 -15.40 7.10 11.95
C GLY A 87 -14.29 8.10 11.56
N LYS A 88 -13.03 7.87 11.96
CA LYS A 88 -11.90 8.67 11.49
C LYS A 88 -11.29 8.05 10.24
N LYS A 89 -10.79 8.91 9.37
CA LYS A 89 -10.06 8.52 8.16
C LYS A 89 -8.61 8.96 8.30
N LEU A 90 -7.70 8.07 7.97
CA LEU A 90 -6.28 8.37 7.90
C LEU A 90 -5.85 8.33 6.43
N TYR A 91 -5.05 9.29 6.00
CA TYR A 91 -4.31 9.15 4.74
C TYR A 91 -3.20 8.14 4.93
N VAL A 92 -3.04 7.22 3.98
CA VAL A 92 -2.03 6.18 4.04
C VAL A 92 -1.38 5.95 2.68
N GLU A 93 -0.12 5.59 2.73
CA GLU A 93 0.67 5.00 1.67
C GLU A 93 1.15 3.64 2.17
N LEU A 94 0.69 2.57 1.56
CA LEU A 94 0.93 1.20 2.00
C LEU A 94 1.61 0.40 0.90
N LEU A 95 2.59 -0.43 1.26
CA LEU A 95 3.01 -1.51 0.38
C LEU A 95 2.06 -2.68 0.58
N GLY A 96 1.56 -3.21 -0.54
CA GLY A 96 0.63 -4.32 -0.51
C GLY A 96 0.27 -4.79 -1.91
N PHE A 97 -0.57 -5.79 -1.99
CA PHE A 97 -1.14 -6.31 -3.22
C PHE A 97 -2.65 -6.55 -3.04
N VAL A 98 -3.37 -6.58 -4.15
CA VAL A 98 -4.82 -6.86 -4.13
C VAL A 98 -5.05 -8.33 -4.43
N GLU A 99 -5.73 -9.01 -3.54
CA GLU A 99 -6.15 -10.39 -3.70
C GLU A 99 -7.61 -10.55 -3.24
N HIS A 100 -8.44 -11.19 -4.08
CA HIS A 100 -9.86 -11.43 -3.78
C HIS A 100 -10.61 -10.16 -3.32
N ASP A 101 -10.41 -9.04 -4.01
CA ASP A 101 -11.00 -7.73 -3.69
C ASP A 101 -10.63 -7.18 -2.30
N ARG A 102 -9.49 -7.61 -1.76
CA ARG A 102 -8.92 -7.13 -0.51
C ARG A 102 -7.55 -6.53 -0.76
N LEU A 103 -7.25 -5.42 -0.12
CA LEU A 103 -5.89 -4.91 -0.03
C LEU A 103 -5.18 -5.62 1.11
N GLN A 104 -4.20 -6.43 0.75
CA GLN A 104 -3.30 -7.08 1.70
C GLN A 104 -2.08 -6.18 1.92
N ALA A 105 -2.05 -5.48 3.05
CA ALA A 105 -0.98 -4.54 3.37
C ALA A 105 0.13 -5.22 4.17
N SER A 106 1.34 -5.18 3.63
CA SER A 106 2.53 -5.77 4.24
C SER A 106 3.39 -4.76 5.00
N GLN A 107 3.26 -3.46 4.67
CA GLN A 107 4.08 -2.41 5.28
C GLN A 107 3.42 -1.04 5.14
N VAL A 108 3.59 -0.19 6.17
CA VAL A 108 3.35 1.26 6.06
C VAL A 108 4.56 1.90 5.38
N ASN A 109 4.31 2.68 4.33
CA ASN A 109 5.30 3.62 3.81
C ASN A 109 5.15 4.98 4.50
N PHE A 110 3.93 5.49 4.56
CA PHE A 110 3.58 6.73 5.22
C PHE A 110 2.11 6.71 5.67
N ALA A 111 1.81 7.30 6.84
CA ALA A 111 0.44 7.52 7.28
C ALA A 111 0.32 8.81 8.10
N GLN A 112 -0.79 9.53 7.93
CA GLN A 112 -1.04 10.81 8.59
C GLN A 112 -2.53 11.03 8.84
N THR A 113 -2.88 11.67 9.97
CA THR A 113 -4.28 11.94 10.35
C THR A 113 -4.97 12.96 9.47
N ASP A 114 -4.29 14.03 9.12
CA ASP A 114 -4.88 15.18 8.39
C ASP A 114 -4.42 15.26 6.94
N GLY A 115 -3.87 14.14 6.42
CA GLY A 115 -3.39 14.04 5.05
C GLY A 115 -4.51 14.10 4.03
N ARG A 116 -4.33 14.91 2.98
CA ARG A 116 -5.22 14.90 1.82
C ARG A 116 -4.92 13.69 0.96
N CYS A 117 -5.96 13.06 0.42
CA CYS A 117 -5.81 11.97 -0.52
C CYS A 117 -5.22 12.47 -1.84
N GLN A 118 -3.93 12.37 -1.98
CA GLN A 118 -3.19 12.76 -3.17
C GLN A 118 -2.32 11.60 -3.62
N VAL A 119 -2.41 11.27 -4.91
CA VAL A 119 -1.43 10.38 -5.52
C VAL A 119 -0.21 11.23 -5.83
N PRO A 120 0.98 10.81 -5.42
CA PRO A 120 2.21 11.52 -5.80
C PRO A 120 2.27 11.75 -7.30
N GLY A 121 2.74 12.91 -7.71
CA GLY A 121 3.03 13.21 -9.10
C GLY A 121 4.17 12.32 -9.62
N THR A 122 4.43 12.42 -10.91
CA THR A 122 5.59 11.80 -11.57
C THR A 122 6.86 12.58 -11.21
N SER A 123 7.30 12.50 -9.94
CA SER A 123 8.61 13.01 -9.57
C SER A 123 9.62 11.86 -9.65
N ASP A 124 10.85 12.17 -10.08
CA ASP A 124 11.94 11.20 -10.07
C ASP A 124 12.50 10.97 -8.65
N GLU A 125 11.81 11.48 -7.63
CA GLU A 125 12.16 11.28 -6.23
C GLU A 125 12.00 9.81 -5.86
N ALA A 126 13.06 9.23 -5.28
CA ALA A 126 13.04 7.87 -4.74
C ALA A 126 12.81 7.88 -3.22
N TRP A 127 13.30 8.92 -2.54
CA TRP A 127 13.23 9.07 -1.09
C TRP A 127 12.89 10.47 -0.67
N ARG A 128 12.09 10.56 0.37
CA ARG A 128 11.97 11.76 1.22
C ARG A 128 12.28 11.42 2.65
N ALA A 129 12.87 12.38 3.36
CA ALA A 129 13.13 12.27 4.78
C ALA A 129 13.01 13.63 5.46
N SER A 130 12.71 13.60 6.75
CA SER A 130 12.65 14.81 7.57
C SER A 130 12.96 14.51 9.02
N GLY A 131 13.43 15.54 9.74
CA GLY A 131 13.62 15.52 11.18
C GLY A 131 13.28 16.88 11.79
N ASN A 132 12.96 16.90 13.08
CA ASN A 132 12.43 18.09 13.75
C ASN A 132 13.47 18.80 14.61
N GLU A 133 14.51 18.10 15.09
CA GLU A 133 15.48 18.67 16.04
C GLU A 133 16.94 18.36 15.62
N PRO A 134 17.55 19.33 14.95
CA PRO A 134 17.01 20.54 14.33
C PRO A 134 16.10 20.24 13.16
N GLY A 135 15.24 21.16 12.73
CA GLY A 135 14.37 20.98 11.56
C GLY A 135 15.15 20.83 10.26
N TRP A 136 14.96 19.72 9.54
CA TRP A 136 15.57 19.46 8.25
C TRP A 136 14.63 18.64 7.35
N ILE A 137 14.82 18.78 6.05
CA ILE A 137 14.15 17.97 5.02
C ILE A 137 15.16 17.51 3.99
N LEU A 138 14.90 16.36 3.38
CA LEU A 138 15.70 15.77 2.32
C LEU A 138 14.79 15.19 1.23
N ALA A 139 15.17 15.43 -0.02
CA ALA A 139 14.60 14.75 -1.19
C ALA A 139 15.76 14.18 -2.00
N ALA A 140 15.70 12.88 -2.33
CA ALA A 140 16.70 12.21 -3.14
C ALA A 140 16.02 11.43 -4.26
N GLY A 141 16.46 11.66 -5.50
CA GLY A 141 15.92 10.98 -6.68
C GLY A 141 16.45 11.57 -7.97
N GLY A 142 16.21 10.87 -9.09
CA GLY A 142 16.86 11.19 -10.34
C GLY A 142 18.39 11.17 -10.16
N GLU A 143 19.02 12.30 -10.40
CA GLU A 143 20.48 12.46 -10.29
C GLU A 143 20.92 13.34 -9.11
N LEU A 144 19.98 13.80 -8.26
CA LEU A 144 20.27 14.78 -7.21
C LEU A 144 19.71 14.36 -5.85
N VAL A 145 20.44 14.75 -4.80
CA VAL A 145 19.92 14.84 -3.45
C VAL A 145 19.91 16.30 -3.02
N GLN A 146 18.77 16.75 -2.53
CA GLN A 146 18.55 18.09 -2.01
C GLN A 146 18.36 17.98 -0.49
N PHE A 147 19.21 18.66 0.25
CA PHE A 147 19.15 18.70 1.70
C PHE A 147 18.97 20.15 2.17
N LYS A 148 17.94 20.39 2.95
CA LYS A 148 17.64 21.70 3.51
C LYS A 148 17.48 21.61 5.01
N ARG A 149 18.18 22.45 5.73
CA ARG A 149 18.11 22.57 7.17
C ARG A 149 17.72 23.98 7.57
N GLN A 150 16.95 24.11 8.65
CA GLN A 150 16.55 25.42 9.17
C GLN A 150 17.77 26.28 9.51
N GLY A 151 17.80 27.50 9.00
CA GLY A 151 18.85 28.47 9.25
C GLY A 151 20.18 28.20 8.54
N ARG A 152 20.22 27.26 7.58
CA ARG A 152 21.39 26.96 6.75
C ARG A 152 21.05 27.03 5.26
N PRO A 153 22.04 27.31 4.40
CA PRO A 153 21.87 27.19 2.95
C PRO A 153 21.47 25.75 2.57
N GLU A 154 20.72 25.64 1.48
CA GLU A 154 20.41 24.35 0.86
C GLU A 154 21.68 23.75 0.25
N VAL A 155 21.86 22.44 0.46
CA VAL A 155 22.97 21.66 -0.14
C VAL A 155 22.35 20.74 -1.21
N VAL A 156 22.88 20.83 -2.44
CA VAL A 156 22.49 19.99 -3.56
C VAL A 156 23.71 19.22 -4.02
N LEU A 157 23.60 17.88 -4.04
CA LEU A 157 24.70 16.99 -4.38
C LEU A 157 24.24 15.95 -5.40
N PRO A 158 25.17 15.34 -6.16
CA PRO A 158 24.83 14.20 -7.00
C PRO A 158 24.19 13.08 -6.18
N TYR A 159 23.30 12.32 -6.80
CA TYR A 159 22.66 11.15 -6.23
C TYR A 159 22.60 10.01 -7.25
N ALA A 160 22.97 8.81 -6.83
CA ALA A 160 22.73 7.59 -7.58
C ALA A 160 21.73 6.72 -6.81
N PRO A 161 20.62 6.32 -7.45
CA PRO A 161 19.58 5.53 -6.80
C PRO A 161 20.14 4.22 -6.25
N THR A 162 19.90 3.96 -4.98
CA THR A 162 20.20 2.70 -4.29
C THR A 162 18.89 1.98 -3.95
N LEU A 163 18.80 0.73 -4.37
CA LEU A 163 17.67 -0.13 -3.98
C LEU A 163 17.88 -0.64 -2.57
N PRO A 164 16.83 -0.72 -1.75
CA PRO A 164 16.93 -1.32 -0.43
C PRO A 164 17.30 -2.81 -0.50
N GLU A 165 18.28 -3.19 0.29
CA GLU A 165 18.66 -4.58 0.49
C GLU A 165 18.52 -4.92 1.98
N ASN A 166 17.85 -6.03 2.30
CA ASN A 166 17.63 -6.49 3.68
C ASN A 166 17.07 -5.40 4.61
N GLY A 167 16.15 -4.57 4.09
CA GLY A 167 15.55 -3.49 4.87
C GLY A 167 16.47 -2.29 5.11
N MET A 168 17.52 -2.11 4.32
CA MET A 168 18.46 -1.00 4.43
C MET A 168 18.78 -0.43 3.06
N ALA A 169 18.84 0.91 2.96
CA ALA A 169 19.41 1.61 1.80
C ALA A 169 20.44 2.61 2.30
N SER A 170 21.57 2.71 1.63
CA SER A 170 22.63 3.66 1.98
C SER A 170 23.24 4.29 0.73
N TYR A 171 23.65 5.55 0.87
CA TYR A 171 24.30 6.32 -0.17
C TYR A 171 25.35 7.23 0.42
N GLN A 172 26.49 7.41 -0.27
CA GLN A 172 27.54 8.31 0.14
C GLN A 172 28.05 9.09 -1.05
N VAL A 173 28.33 10.39 -0.84
CA VAL A 173 28.92 11.27 -1.83
C VAL A 173 29.81 12.30 -1.18
N PHE A 174 30.90 12.65 -1.87
CA PHE A 174 31.77 13.79 -1.54
C PHE A 174 31.90 14.66 -2.78
N GLU A 175 31.34 15.87 -2.74
CA GLU A 175 31.30 16.79 -3.87
C GLU A 175 31.20 18.23 -3.37
N GLY A 176 31.87 19.17 -4.06
CA GLY A 176 31.79 20.60 -3.74
C GLY A 176 32.27 20.98 -2.33
N GLY A 177 33.10 20.15 -1.70
CA GLY A 177 33.56 20.33 -0.32
C GLY A 177 32.59 19.81 0.75
N HIS A 178 31.48 19.19 0.36
CA HIS A 178 30.52 18.56 1.25
C HIS A 178 30.66 17.04 1.24
N ALA A 179 30.58 16.42 2.39
CA ALA A 179 30.53 14.97 2.60
C ALA A 179 29.14 14.58 3.12
N LEU A 180 28.37 13.85 2.32
CA LEU A 180 27.03 13.40 2.69
C LEU A 180 26.99 11.87 2.77
N THR A 181 26.45 11.34 3.87
CA THR A 181 26.08 9.94 4.02
C THR A 181 24.59 9.85 4.37
N LEU A 182 23.85 9.06 3.61
CA LEU A 182 22.45 8.72 3.85
C LEU A 182 22.36 7.26 4.26
N ARG A 183 21.53 6.98 5.28
CA ARG A 183 21.17 5.63 5.70
C ARG A 183 19.69 5.60 6.04
N PHE A 184 18.96 4.75 5.34
CA PHE A 184 17.54 4.47 5.58
C PHE A 184 17.41 3.04 6.10
N GLU A 185 16.73 2.86 7.21
CA GLU A 185 16.43 1.54 7.79
C GLU A 185 14.92 1.32 7.84
N GLN A 186 14.47 0.15 7.42
CA GLN A 186 13.06 -0.25 7.44
C GLN A 186 12.63 -0.51 8.89
N LYS A 187 12.30 0.58 9.56
CA LYS A 187 11.78 0.60 10.92
C LYS A 187 10.72 1.68 11.01
N LEU A 188 9.60 1.38 11.67
CA LEU A 188 8.58 2.39 11.93
C LEU A 188 9.17 3.59 12.66
N CYS A 189 8.95 4.77 12.09
CA CYS A 189 9.35 6.05 12.61
C CYS A 189 8.12 6.91 12.87
N ARG A 190 7.98 7.47 14.06
CA ARG A 190 6.85 8.33 14.42
C ARG A 190 7.30 9.77 14.53
N ASP A 191 6.65 10.66 13.79
CA ASP A 191 6.70 12.09 14.01
C ASP A 191 5.49 12.52 14.87
N GLN A 192 5.75 12.86 16.13
CA GLN A 192 4.70 13.25 17.06
C GLN A 192 4.15 14.64 16.74
N GLN A 193 4.97 15.56 16.22
CA GLN A 193 4.55 16.92 15.89
C GLN A 193 3.58 16.93 14.72
N ALA A 194 3.86 16.13 13.68
CA ALA A 194 3.00 15.98 12.52
C ALA A 194 1.91 14.92 12.68
N ASN A 195 1.88 14.20 13.82
CA ASN A 195 1.03 13.02 14.05
C ASN A 195 1.04 12.06 12.87
N SER A 196 2.24 11.69 12.44
CA SER A 196 2.50 10.86 11.27
C SER A 196 3.37 9.66 11.63
N VAL A 197 3.24 8.61 10.84
CA VAL A 197 4.08 7.41 10.91
C VAL A 197 4.69 7.15 9.53
N PHE A 198 5.95 6.77 9.53
CA PHE A 198 6.75 6.46 8.35
C PHE A 198 7.30 5.05 8.46
N GLY A 199 7.45 4.39 7.33
CA GLY A 199 7.96 3.01 7.27
C GLY A 199 9.46 2.89 7.48
N TRP A 200 10.18 4.02 7.48
CA TRP A 200 11.64 4.06 7.53
C TRP A 200 12.16 5.10 8.51
N THR A 201 13.27 4.79 9.17
CA THR A 201 14.10 5.78 9.86
C THR A 201 15.16 6.30 8.90
N ALA A 202 15.58 7.55 9.11
CA ALA A 202 16.67 8.17 8.36
C ALA A 202 17.79 8.59 9.30
N THR A 203 19.03 8.30 8.92
CA THR A 203 20.24 8.91 9.47
C THR A 203 20.94 9.64 8.33
N VAL A 204 21.10 10.95 8.49
CA VAL A 204 21.80 11.82 7.54
C VAL A 204 23.04 12.35 8.23
N THR A 205 24.23 12.11 7.64
CA THR A 205 25.47 12.72 8.12
C THR A 205 25.96 13.68 7.03
N LEU A 206 25.98 14.98 7.34
CA LEU A 206 26.49 16.03 6.46
C LEU A 206 27.66 16.72 7.14
N ASP A 207 28.83 16.71 6.50
CA ASP A 207 30.06 17.35 6.98
C ASP A 207 30.43 16.95 8.43
N GLY A 208 30.20 15.68 8.77
CA GLY A 208 30.46 15.12 10.10
C GLY A 208 29.34 15.34 11.11
N GLU A 209 28.31 16.14 10.82
CA GLU A 209 27.16 16.31 11.68
C GLU A 209 26.10 15.24 11.38
N MET A 210 25.69 14.48 12.40
CA MET A 210 24.71 13.40 12.30
C MET A 210 23.33 13.89 12.71
N LEU A 211 22.34 13.63 11.87
CA LEU A 211 20.94 14.01 12.03
C LEU A 211 20.06 12.78 11.91
N HIS A 212 19.03 12.70 12.74
CA HIS A 212 18.06 11.60 12.72
C HIS A 212 16.67 12.10 12.35
N GLY A 213 15.89 11.23 11.73
CA GLY A 213 14.52 11.54 11.34
C GLY A 213 13.80 10.34 10.77
N CYS A 214 12.66 10.64 10.13
CA CYS A 214 11.82 9.66 9.46
C CYS A 214 11.98 9.75 7.95
N ALA A 215 11.76 8.63 7.24
CA ALA A 215 11.83 8.58 5.79
C ALA A 215 10.70 7.73 5.19
N TRP A 216 10.42 7.98 3.92
CA TRP A 216 9.51 7.18 3.11
C TRP A 216 9.95 7.14 1.65
N GLN A 217 9.56 6.09 0.94
CA GLN A 217 9.76 5.93 -0.50
C GLN A 217 8.72 6.72 -1.30
N ARG A 218 9.14 7.16 -2.54
CA ARG A 218 8.26 7.93 -3.44
C ARG A 218 8.03 7.18 -4.73
#